data_f4f777897553e3a5b1dbc23c5755ea1f
#
_entry.id   f4f777897553e3a5b1dbc23c5755ea1f
#
_cell.length_a   1.000
_cell.length_b   1.000
_cell.length_c   1.000
_cell.angle_alpha   90.00
_cell.angle_beta   90.00
_cell.angle_gamma   90.00
#
_symmetry.space_group_name_H-M   'P 1'
#
loop_
_entity.id
_entity.type
_entity.pdbx_description
1 polymer ?
#
loop_
_entity_poly.entity_id
_entity_poly.type
_entity_poly.pdbx_seq_one_letter_code
_entity_poly.pdbx_strand_id
1 'polypeptide(L)'
;MIGELDTLETGKWRLRFTRDLAHPIERAWQALTEPEQLQAWFPQRIVGDLLTPGAPLRFEHTGVDMPAFEGRVLAVEPPSLLEFLWGTDTLRFELAKAEGGCTLTLMDTIGELGRAARDGAGWHACLDVLEAALDGRAATLTAGDRWQEVHKEYIDAFGPEAATIGPPEELRS
;
A
#
# COMPACT_ATOMS: atom_id res chain seq x y z
N MET A 1 -5.44 -7.15 12.38
CA MET A 1 -6.55 -7.43 11.43
C MET A 1 -5.99 -7.42 10.01
N ILE A 2 -6.24 -8.48 9.27
CA ILE A 2 -5.76 -8.58 7.87
C ILE A 2 -6.68 -7.83 6.92
N GLY A 3 -6.18 -7.55 5.71
CA GLY A 3 -6.98 -6.95 4.65
C GLY A 3 -8.02 -7.90 4.07
N GLU A 4 -8.91 -7.35 3.28
CA GLU A 4 -9.99 -8.08 2.63
C GLU A 4 -9.76 -8.14 1.11
N LEU A 5 -10.32 -9.17 0.47
CA LEU A 5 -10.26 -9.36 -0.97
C LEU A 5 -11.68 -9.34 -1.54
N ASP A 6 -11.96 -8.36 -2.39
CA ASP A 6 -13.23 -8.21 -3.07
C ASP A 6 -13.10 -8.57 -4.56
N THR A 7 -14.12 -9.23 -5.13
CA THR A 7 -14.24 -9.44 -6.57
C THR A 7 -15.06 -8.32 -7.17
N LEU A 8 -14.53 -7.67 -8.22
CA LEU A 8 -15.18 -6.54 -8.88
C LEU A 8 -15.96 -7.00 -10.12
N GLU A 9 -17.02 -6.25 -10.48
CA GLU A 9 -17.81 -6.50 -11.69
C GLU A 9 -16.99 -6.38 -12.98
N THR A 10 -15.87 -5.65 -12.93
CA THR A 10 -14.94 -5.48 -14.07
C THR A 10 -14.10 -6.74 -14.37
N GLY A 11 -14.18 -7.78 -13.53
CA GLY A 11 -13.34 -8.97 -13.63
C GLY A 11 -11.98 -8.83 -12.95
N LYS A 12 -11.76 -7.72 -12.26
CA LYS A 12 -10.58 -7.49 -11.41
C LYS A 12 -10.90 -7.77 -9.95
N TRP A 13 -9.89 -7.70 -9.11
CA TRP A 13 -10.00 -7.88 -7.66
C TRP A 13 -9.49 -6.65 -6.95
N ARG A 14 -9.96 -6.45 -5.72
CA ARG A 14 -9.54 -5.34 -4.88
C ARG A 14 -9.10 -5.85 -3.52
N LEU A 15 -7.86 -5.55 -3.16
CA LEU A 15 -7.36 -5.67 -1.80
C LEU A 15 -7.78 -4.40 -1.05
N ARG A 16 -8.34 -4.55 0.14
CA ARG A 16 -8.81 -3.42 0.95
C ARG A 16 -8.32 -3.57 2.39
N PHE A 17 -7.71 -2.51 2.89
CA PHE A 17 -7.16 -2.42 4.25
C PHE A 17 -7.76 -1.22 4.93
N THR A 18 -8.17 -1.37 6.19
CA THR A 18 -8.69 -0.28 7.01
C THR A 18 -7.87 -0.18 8.29
N ARG A 19 -7.37 1.00 8.61
CA ARG A 19 -6.57 1.28 9.79
C ARG A 19 -7.08 2.50 10.53
N ASP A 20 -7.30 2.37 11.82
CA ASP A 20 -7.62 3.50 12.69
C ASP A 20 -6.32 4.10 13.21
N LEU A 21 -6.11 5.37 12.90
CA LEU A 21 -4.89 6.10 13.23
C LEU A 21 -5.19 7.12 14.33
N ALA A 22 -4.45 7.07 15.43
CA ALA A 22 -4.58 8.01 16.54
C ALA A 22 -3.83 9.33 16.27
N HIS A 23 -4.01 9.87 15.06
CA HIS A 23 -3.35 11.08 14.55
C HIS A 23 -4.34 11.91 13.74
N PRO A 24 -4.17 13.25 13.70
CA PRO A 24 -5.03 14.10 12.86
C PRO A 24 -4.93 13.71 11.38
N ILE A 25 -6.02 13.92 10.65
CA ILE A 25 -6.09 13.60 9.21
C ILE A 25 -4.98 14.31 8.42
N GLU A 26 -4.62 15.53 8.80
CA GLU A 26 -3.55 16.31 8.16
C GLU A 26 -2.19 15.63 8.34
N ARG A 27 -1.94 15.04 9.49
CA ARG A 27 -0.69 14.31 9.76
C ARG A 27 -0.61 13.03 8.94
N ALA A 28 -1.71 12.29 8.85
CA ALA A 28 -1.80 11.10 8.00
C ALA A 28 -1.62 11.46 6.52
N TRP A 29 -2.24 12.55 6.08
CA TRP A 29 -2.09 13.05 4.71
C TRP A 29 -0.64 13.36 4.34
N GLN A 30 0.09 13.98 5.24
CA GLN A 30 1.53 14.24 5.04
C GLN A 30 2.31 12.94 4.85
N ALA A 31 2.01 11.91 5.64
CA ALA A 31 2.68 10.62 5.52
C ALA A 31 2.39 9.92 4.18
N LEU A 32 1.25 10.21 3.54
CA LEU A 32 0.86 9.66 2.24
C LEU A 32 1.38 10.46 1.04
N THR A 33 1.81 11.71 1.24
CA THR A 33 2.07 12.62 0.11
C THR A 33 3.44 13.26 0.12
N GLU A 34 4.07 13.43 1.27
CA GLU A 34 5.40 14.04 1.37
C GLU A 34 6.50 13.03 1.04
N PRO A 35 7.43 13.33 0.11
CA PRO A 35 8.43 12.37 -0.35
C PRO A 35 9.26 11.73 0.75
N GLU A 36 9.72 12.53 1.72
CA GLU A 36 10.53 12.03 2.83
C GLU A 36 9.76 11.06 3.73
N GLN A 37 8.47 11.31 3.93
CA GLN A 37 7.61 10.46 4.75
C GLN A 37 7.22 9.17 4.02
N LEU A 38 6.98 9.25 2.72
CA LEU A 38 6.70 8.09 1.87
C LEU A 38 7.85 7.09 1.87
N GLN A 39 9.09 7.56 1.86
CA GLN A 39 10.28 6.70 1.88
C GLN A 39 10.35 5.82 3.13
N ALA A 40 9.71 6.21 4.21
CA ALA A 40 9.72 5.43 5.45
C ALA A 40 8.90 4.14 5.37
N TRP A 41 7.88 4.08 4.51
CA TRP A 41 6.92 2.97 4.50
C TRP A 41 6.49 2.47 3.11
N PHE A 42 6.52 3.32 2.07
CA PHE A 42 6.10 2.93 0.73
C PHE A 42 7.16 2.02 0.08
N PRO A 43 6.78 0.98 -0.68
CA PRO A 43 7.76 -0.01 -1.17
C PRO A 43 8.77 0.51 -2.18
N GLN A 44 8.46 1.59 -2.90
CA GLN A 44 9.39 2.22 -3.86
C GLN A 44 9.53 3.71 -3.55
N ARG A 45 10.59 4.32 -4.12
CA ARG A 45 10.71 5.76 -4.16
C ARG A 45 9.78 6.31 -5.26
N ILE A 46 8.92 7.25 -4.89
CA ILE A 46 8.01 7.91 -5.83
C ILE A 46 8.66 9.19 -6.34
N VAL A 47 8.79 9.31 -7.65
CA VAL A 47 9.27 10.53 -8.32
C VAL A 47 8.10 11.13 -9.11
N GLY A 48 7.78 12.37 -8.84
CA GLY A 48 6.68 13.10 -9.47
C GLY A 48 5.82 13.86 -8.47
N ASP A 49 4.84 14.58 -8.98
CA ASP A 49 3.94 15.41 -8.16
C ASP A 49 2.64 14.68 -7.88
N LEU A 50 2.50 14.15 -6.66
CA LEU A 50 1.30 13.44 -6.22
C LEU A 50 0.07 14.33 -6.05
N LEU A 51 0.25 15.65 -5.99
CA LEU A 51 -0.84 16.58 -5.71
C LEU A 51 -1.47 17.20 -6.96
N THR A 52 -0.99 16.84 -8.14
CA THR A 52 -1.53 17.34 -9.41
C THR A 52 -2.21 16.21 -10.18
N PRO A 53 -3.53 16.25 -10.40
CA PRO A 53 -4.22 15.27 -11.22
C PRO A 53 -3.63 15.18 -12.62
N GLY A 54 -3.42 13.96 -13.12
CA GLY A 54 -2.82 13.72 -14.44
C GLY A 54 -1.30 13.75 -14.47
N ALA A 55 -0.62 14.13 -13.37
CA ALA A 55 0.84 14.18 -13.33
C ALA A 55 1.45 12.78 -13.50
N PRO A 56 2.53 12.66 -14.30
CA PRO A 56 3.23 11.39 -14.44
C PRO A 56 4.01 11.07 -13.17
N LEU A 57 4.07 9.77 -12.84
CA LEU A 57 4.81 9.25 -11.71
C LEU A 57 5.81 8.19 -12.18
N ARG A 58 6.92 8.09 -11.48
CA ARG A 58 7.92 7.05 -11.65
C ARG A 58 8.21 6.40 -10.31
N PHE A 59 8.22 5.07 -10.29
CA PHE A 59 8.48 4.28 -9.11
C PHE A 59 9.83 3.59 -9.25
N GLU A 60 10.75 3.94 -8.36
CA GLU A 60 12.13 3.44 -8.38
C GLU A 60 12.36 2.48 -7.23
N HIS A 61 12.91 1.31 -7.53
CA HIS A 61 13.28 0.35 -6.49
C HIS A 61 14.55 0.81 -5.79
N THR A 62 14.59 0.64 -4.47
CA THR A 62 15.76 0.96 -3.65
C THR A 62 16.36 -0.31 -3.06
N GLY A 63 17.69 -0.45 -3.14
CA GLY A 63 18.41 -1.59 -2.58
C GLY A 63 18.35 -2.87 -3.41
N VAL A 64 17.66 -2.87 -4.55
CA VAL A 64 17.59 -3.99 -5.49
C VAL A 64 17.73 -3.48 -6.93
N ASP A 65 18.32 -4.31 -7.80
CA ASP A 65 18.50 -3.98 -9.21
C ASP A 65 17.29 -4.45 -10.02
N MET A 66 16.21 -3.65 -9.91
CA MET A 66 14.98 -3.87 -10.67
C MET A 66 14.63 -2.62 -11.46
N PRO A 67 14.07 -2.76 -12.68
CA PRO A 67 13.70 -1.60 -13.50
C PRO A 67 12.59 -0.79 -12.82
N ALA A 68 12.72 0.53 -12.93
CA ALA A 68 11.65 1.43 -12.51
C ALA A 68 10.40 1.22 -13.40
N PHE A 69 9.25 1.55 -12.86
CA PHE A 69 8.00 1.52 -13.61
C PHE A 69 7.23 2.83 -13.44
N GLU A 70 6.24 3.05 -14.26
CA GLU A 70 5.54 4.32 -14.35
C GLU A 70 4.11 4.24 -13.83
N GLY A 71 3.55 5.40 -13.52
CA GLY A 71 2.16 5.59 -13.16
C GLY A 71 1.71 7.00 -13.45
N ARG A 72 0.55 7.35 -12.89
CA ARG A 72 -0.07 8.65 -13.10
C ARG A 72 -1.05 8.94 -11.98
N VAL A 73 -1.10 10.17 -11.51
CA VAL A 73 -2.13 10.61 -10.57
C VAL A 73 -3.49 10.63 -11.28
N LEU A 74 -4.46 9.94 -10.71
CA LEU A 74 -5.83 9.88 -11.24
C LEU A 74 -6.76 10.87 -10.53
N ALA A 75 -6.66 10.94 -9.19
CA ALA A 75 -7.50 11.84 -8.40
C ALA A 75 -6.75 12.26 -7.13
N VAL A 76 -6.91 13.51 -6.74
CA VAL A 76 -6.37 14.01 -5.48
C VAL A 76 -7.31 15.07 -4.91
N GLU A 77 -7.74 14.87 -3.66
CA GLU A 77 -8.59 15.79 -2.91
C GLU A 77 -8.04 15.89 -1.48
N PRO A 78 -7.10 16.82 -1.23
CA PRO A 78 -6.52 16.95 0.10
C PRO A 78 -7.57 17.35 1.16
N PRO A 79 -7.51 16.80 2.36
CA PRO A 79 -6.61 15.76 2.85
C PRO A 79 -7.23 14.36 2.86
N SER A 80 -8.18 14.06 1.97
CA SER A 80 -9.06 12.89 2.09
C SER A 80 -8.89 11.83 1.00
N LEU A 81 -8.33 12.18 -0.16
CA LEU A 81 -8.28 11.25 -1.30
C LEU A 81 -7.00 11.40 -2.09
N LEU A 82 -6.35 10.28 -2.36
CA LEU A 82 -5.25 10.16 -3.33
C LEU A 82 -5.42 8.84 -4.09
N GLU A 83 -5.49 8.92 -5.41
CA GLU A 83 -5.56 7.75 -6.27
C GLU A 83 -4.59 7.89 -7.43
N PHE A 84 -3.83 6.84 -7.70
CA PHE A 84 -2.88 6.83 -8.80
C PHE A 84 -2.69 5.43 -9.40
N LEU A 85 -2.26 5.40 -10.65
CA LEU A 85 -1.79 4.17 -11.30
C LEU A 85 -0.41 3.80 -10.76
N TRP A 86 -0.25 2.57 -10.33
CA TRP A 86 0.99 1.98 -9.83
C TRP A 86 1.33 0.80 -10.72
N GLY A 87 2.01 1.10 -11.83
CA GLY A 87 2.16 0.14 -12.90
C GLY A 87 0.80 -0.23 -13.51
N THR A 88 0.45 -1.50 -13.46
CA THR A 88 -0.85 -2.01 -13.94
C THR A 88 -1.95 -1.97 -12.88
N ASP A 89 -1.62 -1.66 -11.64
CA ASP A 89 -2.57 -1.57 -10.54
C ASP A 89 -3.09 -0.15 -10.34
N THR A 90 -4.20 -0.03 -9.65
CA THR A 90 -4.70 1.25 -9.17
C THR A 90 -4.65 1.25 -7.65
N LEU A 91 -3.90 2.19 -7.08
CA LEU A 91 -3.85 2.42 -5.63
C LEU A 91 -4.74 3.60 -5.27
N ARG A 92 -5.57 3.41 -4.27
CA ARG A 92 -6.46 4.45 -3.75
C ARG A 92 -6.32 4.52 -2.23
N PHE A 93 -6.04 5.72 -1.73
CA PHE A 93 -5.96 6.04 -0.32
C PHE A 93 -7.10 6.99 0.04
N GLU A 94 -7.89 6.62 1.02
CA GLU A 94 -8.95 7.47 1.56
C GLU A 94 -8.70 7.72 3.03
N LEU A 95 -8.88 8.96 3.47
CA LEU A 95 -8.81 9.36 4.86
C LEU A 95 -10.12 10.00 5.28
N ALA A 96 -10.65 9.56 6.40
CA ALA A 96 -11.85 10.14 7.01
C ALA A 96 -11.57 10.50 8.47
N LYS A 97 -12.07 11.67 8.90
CA LYS A 97 -11.97 12.06 10.31
C LYS A 97 -12.76 11.07 11.17
N ALA A 98 -12.18 10.73 12.30
CA ALA A 98 -12.78 9.84 13.28
C ALA A 98 -12.51 10.37 14.70
N GLU A 99 -13.26 9.89 15.67
CA GLU A 99 -13.03 10.24 17.08
C GLU A 99 -11.62 9.80 17.49
N GLY A 100 -10.81 10.74 17.96
CA GLY A 100 -9.43 10.48 18.38
C GLY A 100 -8.41 10.41 17.25
N GLY A 101 -8.81 10.70 15.99
CA GLY A 101 -7.85 10.66 14.87
C GLY A 101 -8.52 10.60 13.51
N CYS A 102 -8.12 9.61 12.72
CA CYS A 102 -8.70 9.38 11.39
C CYS A 102 -8.68 7.89 11.04
N THR A 103 -9.44 7.52 10.03
CA THR A 103 -9.45 6.17 9.45
C THR A 103 -8.82 6.23 8.07
N LEU A 104 -7.80 5.40 7.85
CA LEU A 104 -7.17 5.21 6.54
C LEU A 104 -7.74 3.94 5.89
N THR A 105 -8.17 4.08 4.65
CA THR A 105 -8.52 2.94 3.79
C THR A 105 -7.58 2.92 2.59
N LEU A 106 -6.84 1.83 2.43
CA LEU A 106 -6.01 1.56 1.25
C LEU A 106 -6.71 0.50 0.40
N MET A 107 -6.84 0.79 -0.89
CA MET A 107 -7.38 -0.14 -1.89
C MET A 107 -6.38 -0.33 -3.01
N ASP A 108 -6.05 -1.59 -3.32
CA ASP A 108 -5.21 -1.98 -4.46
C ASP A 108 -6.05 -2.82 -5.41
N THR A 109 -6.35 -2.27 -6.59
CA THR A 109 -7.09 -2.97 -7.62
C THR A 109 -6.12 -3.70 -8.53
N ILE A 110 -6.20 -5.03 -8.53
CA ILE A 110 -5.28 -5.93 -9.21
C ILE A 110 -5.98 -6.71 -10.33
N GLY A 111 -5.24 -7.01 -11.39
CA GLY A 111 -5.74 -7.77 -12.56
C GLY A 111 -5.45 -9.27 -12.51
N GLU A 112 -4.75 -9.75 -11.49
CA GLU A 112 -4.30 -11.15 -11.39
C GLU A 112 -4.52 -11.69 -9.98
N LEU A 113 -5.50 -12.58 -9.84
CA LEU A 113 -5.89 -13.15 -8.55
C LEU A 113 -4.73 -13.84 -7.84
N GLY A 114 -3.89 -14.56 -8.59
CA GLY A 114 -2.83 -15.41 -8.02
C GLY A 114 -1.81 -14.69 -7.15
N ARG A 115 -1.69 -13.35 -7.27
CA ARG A 115 -0.78 -12.55 -6.45
C ARG A 115 -1.43 -11.88 -5.24
N ALA A 116 -2.74 -12.09 -5.03
CA ALA A 116 -3.47 -11.37 -3.98
C ALA A 116 -2.92 -11.63 -2.58
N ALA A 117 -2.59 -12.87 -2.22
CA ALA A 117 -2.02 -13.18 -0.90
C ALA A 117 -0.63 -12.53 -0.72
N ARG A 118 0.20 -12.58 -1.74
CA ARG A 118 1.52 -11.94 -1.74
C ARG A 118 1.42 -10.44 -1.54
N ASP A 119 0.60 -9.79 -2.36
CA ASP A 119 0.46 -8.34 -2.34
C ASP A 119 -0.29 -7.87 -1.09
N GLY A 120 -1.25 -8.67 -0.61
CA GLY A 120 -1.93 -8.43 0.66
C GLY A 120 -0.98 -8.39 1.83
N ALA A 121 -0.09 -9.36 1.93
CA ALA A 121 0.95 -9.40 2.96
C ALA A 121 1.91 -8.21 2.83
N GLY A 122 2.24 -7.82 1.60
CA GLY A 122 3.11 -6.66 1.32
C GLY A 122 2.51 -5.36 1.84
N TRP A 123 1.27 -5.06 1.51
CA TRP A 123 0.61 -3.85 2.01
C TRP A 123 0.38 -3.87 3.51
N HIS A 124 0.03 -5.03 4.07
CA HIS A 124 -0.09 -5.19 5.52
C HIS A 124 1.21 -4.77 6.22
N ALA A 125 2.34 -5.30 5.76
CA ALA A 125 3.65 -4.98 6.32
C ALA A 125 3.99 -3.49 6.16
N CYS A 126 3.73 -2.90 5.00
CA CYS A 126 3.96 -1.48 4.76
C CYS A 126 3.11 -0.59 5.67
N LEU A 127 1.84 -0.94 5.88
CA LEU A 127 0.95 -0.19 6.76
C LEU A 127 1.38 -0.28 8.24
N ASP A 128 1.91 -1.42 8.68
CA ASP A 128 2.46 -1.54 10.03
C ASP A 128 3.67 -0.62 10.22
N VAL A 129 4.52 -0.48 9.20
CA VAL A 129 5.65 0.47 9.22
C VAL A 129 5.15 1.92 9.21
N LEU A 130 4.11 2.23 8.43
CA LEU A 130 3.48 3.55 8.42
C LEU A 130 2.95 3.93 9.81
N GLU A 131 2.21 3.03 10.46
CA GLU A 131 1.70 3.29 11.82
C GLU A 131 2.84 3.55 12.81
N ALA A 132 3.90 2.76 12.76
CA ALA A 132 5.07 2.96 13.61
C ALA A 132 5.72 4.33 13.36
N ALA A 133 5.85 4.73 12.11
CA ALA A 133 6.41 6.05 11.74
C ALA A 133 5.55 7.19 12.26
N LEU A 134 4.22 7.08 12.13
CA LEU A 134 3.29 8.08 12.68
C LEU A 134 3.39 8.21 14.20
N ASP A 135 3.58 7.09 14.88
CA ASP A 135 3.73 7.05 16.35
C ASP A 135 5.13 7.50 16.81
N GLY A 136 6.04 7.81 15.89
CA GLY A 136 7.41 8.24 16.22
C GLY A 136 8.27 7.12 16.81
N ARG A 137 7.91 5.86 16.58
CA ARG A 137 8.65 4.68 17.05
C ARG A 137 9.26 3.91 15.89
N ALA A 138 10.34 3.21 16.17
CA ALA A 138 10.89 2.27 15.20
C ALA A 138 9.93 1.09 15.01
N ALA A 139 9.77 0.63 13.78
CA ALA A 139 9.06 -0.62 13.52
C ALA A 139 9.82 -1.77 14.21
N THR A 140 9.08 -2.68 14.85
CA THR A 140 9.67 -3.84 15.53
C THR A 140 10.29 -4.83 14.54
N LEU A 141 9.76 -4.85 13.33
CA LEU A 141 10.23 -5.71 12.24
C LEU A 141 10.38 -4.86 10.97
N THR A 142 11.27 -5.27 10.08
CA THR A 142 11.29 -4.72 8.73
C THR A 142 9.99 -5.12 8.00
N ALA A 143 9.66 -4.40 6.92
CA ALA A 143 8.51 -4.77 6.09
C ALA A 143 8.64 -6.19 5.54
N GLY A 144 9.87 -6.61 5.18
CA GLY A 144 10.12 -7.97 4.69
C GLY A 144 9.90 -9.06 5.76
N ASP A 145 10.38 -8.84 6.98
CA ASP A 145 10.16 -9.78 8.10
C ASP A 145 8.67 -9.87 8.44
N ARG A 146 8.00 -8.72 8.50
CA ARG A 146 6.57 -8.67 8.76
C ARG A 146 5.76 -9.34 7.66
N TRP A 147 6.17 -9.19 6.40
CA TRP A 147 5.56 -9.87 5.27
C TRP A 147 5.60 -11.40 5.47
N GLN A 148 6.74 -11.93 5.87
CA GLN A 148 6.89 -13.37 6.10
C GLN A 148 5.97 -13.89 7.19
N GLU A 149 5.79 -13.12 8.27
CA GLU A 149 4.88 -13.48 9.35
C GLU A 149 3.42 -13.56 8.91
N VAL A 150 2.95 -12.56 8.12
CA VAL A 150 1.53 -12.46 7.78
C VAL A 150 1.15 -13.17 6.48
N HIS A 151 2.10 -13.52 5.64
CA HIS A 151 1.82 -14.13 4.32
C HIS A 151 0.96 -15.39 4.45
N LYS A 152 1.27 -16.24 5.42
CA LYS A 152 0.49 -17.46 5.65
C LYS A 152 -0.97 -17.14 5.99
N GLU A 153 -1.20 -16.11 6.79
CA GLU A 153 -2.57 -15.69 7.15
C GLU A 153 -3.36 -15.29 5.91
N TYR A 154 -2.72 -14.59 4.96
CA TYR A 154 -3.35 -14.19 3.69
C TYR A 154 -3.63 -15.39 2.78
N ILE A 155 -2.71 -16.37 2.72
CA ILE A 155 -2.95 -17.62 1.99
C ILE A 155 -4.16 -18.34 2.55
N ASP A 156 -4.23 -18.48 3.87
CA ASP A 156 -5.32 -19.17 4.55
C ASP A 156 -6.66 -18.42 4.37
N ALA A 157 -6.64 -17.09 4.40
CA ALA A 157 -7.85 -16.27 4.27
C ALA A 157 -8.38 -16.19 2.84
N PHE A 158 -7.48 -16.07 1.85
CA PHE A 158 -7.87 -15.83 0.44
C PHE A 158 -7.98 -17.12 -0.38
N GLY A 159 -7.41 -18.21 0.10
CA GLY A 159 -7.42 -19.51 -0.57
C GLY A 159 -6.27 -19.71 -1.57
N PRO A 160 -6.09 -20.96 -2.04
CA PRO A 160 -4.96 -21.34 -2.87
C PRO A 160 -4.92 -20.65 -4.24
N GLU A 161 -6.07 -20.30 -4.80
CA GLU A 161 -6.16 -19.60 -6.10
C GLU A 161 -5.57 -18.19 -6.04
N ALA A 162 -5.63 -17.57 -4.87
CA ALA A 162 -5.08 -16.24 -4.60
C ALA A 162 -3.60 -16.25 -4.21
N ALA A 163 -2.98 -17.42 -4.17
CA ALA A 163 -1.60 -17.62 -3.69
C ALA A 163 -0.72 -18.39 -4.69
N THR A 164 -1.07 -18.40 -5.97
CA THR A 164 -0.32 -19.12 -7.01
C THR A 164 1.01 -18.45 -7.37
N ILE A 165 1.15 -17.14 -7.07
CA ILE A 165 2.37 -16.38 -7.27
C ILE A 165 3.08 -16.24 -5.93
N GLY A 166 4.33 -16.70 -5.89
CA GLY A 166 5.14 -16.74 -4.68
C GLY A 166 5.76 -15.39 -4.28
N PRO A 167 6.69 -15.42 -3.31
CA PRO A 167 7.30 -14.20 -2.74
C PRO A 167 7.90 -13.28 -3.80
N PRO A 168 7.91 -11.94 -3.55
CA PRO A 168 8.64 -11.01 -4.39
C PRO A 168 10.14 -11.36 -4.44
N GLU A 169 10.81 -10.94 -5.51
CA GLU A 169 12.23 -11.28 -5.71
C GLU A 169 13.12 -10.81 -4.56
N GLU A 170 12.79 -9.67 -3.97
CA GLU A 170 13.51 -9.08 -2.84
C GLU A 170 13.52 -9.99 -1.60
N LEU A 171 12.56 -10.89 -1.50
CA LEU A 171 12.41 -11.82 -0.36
C LEU A 171 12.76 -13.25 -0.70
N ARG A 172 13.20 -13.51 -1.92
CA ARG A 172 13.71 -14.84 -2.33
C ARG A 172 15.19 -14.93 -1.97
N SER A 173 15.46 -15.63 -0.92
CA SER A 173 16.83 -15.95 -0.48
C SER A 173 17.35 -17.22 -1.16
#